data_b8f1bc96dcd23904edbb5bbc3e8b7f79
#
_entry.id   b8f1bc96dcd23904edbb5bbc3e8b7f79
#
_cell.length_a   1.000
_cell.length_b   1.000
_cell.length_c   1.000
_cell.angle_alpha   90.00
_cell.angle_beta   90.00
_cell.angle_gamma   90.00
#
_symmetry.space_group_name_H-M   'P 1'
#
loop_
_entity.id
_entity.type
_entity.pdbx_description
1 polymer ?
#
loop_
_entity_poly.entity_id
_entity_poly.type
_entity_poly.pdbx_seq_one_letter_code
_entity_poly.pdbx_strand_id
1 'polypeptide(L)'
;MLIEEDFPMIRKTLVIFTLALAALVLGCDDDGDAVTTSRDPVPPGNPVAGRQIFRFDTFGNERFWTDTLRMHEVIQSAVDPLTALAVGLKVDADALPPGILGQVDLTDPATTVALLELDAVVGLKAEVENGTIRRVGVTCALCHSDVDDSVQEGIGRRLDGYPNRDLDPGRILSLSPALQDPAVQAVLTSWGPGRYDAYWNHDGVNDPSMIPPAYGLDGVAVETFTGEGPVSYWNAYVAVTQMHSQGSFFDPELGIDIRATPDLVTPKLPDLQAYQLTLPAPAPPGGSFDAEAAARGQVVFGGQGTCAGCHTPPTFTDAGERVHSPSETGMDPVLAGRGTTGGYRTTPLRGAWQHPPYFHDGSAATLGDVVEHYDAFLGLGLSVQQKADLVEFLKSL
;
A
#
# COMPACT_ATOMS: atom_id res chain seq x y z
N MET A 1 -36.04 -8.97 -7.44
CA MET A 1 -35.53 -9.22 -8.79
C MET A 1 -34.05 -8.89 -8.70
N LEU A 2 -33.29 -9.94 -8.35
CA LEU A 2 -31.87 -9.86 -8.07
C LEU A 2 -31.12 -9.57 -9.36
N ILE A 3 -30.30 -8.54 -9.36
CA ILE A 3 -29.38 -8.25 -10.46
C ILE A 3 -28.20 -9.20 -10.25
N GLU A 4 -28.23 -10.30 -11.00
CA GLU A 4 -27.10 -11.20 -11.22
C GLU A 4 -26.20 -10.54 -12.26
N GLU A 5 -25.21 -9.77 -11.84
CA GLU A 5 -24.05 -9.42 -12.66
C GLU A 5 -22.78 -9.58 -11.84
N ASP A 6 -22.13 -10.69 -12.10
CA ASP A 6 -20.71 -11.02 -12.02
C ASP A 6 -19.86 -10.43 -10.87
N PHE A 7 -19.97 -11.04 -9.70
CA PHE A 7 -18.82 -11.24 -8.82
C PHE A 7 -18.22 -12.63 -9.14
N PRO A 8 -17.13 -12.74 -9.86
CA PRO A 8 -16.57 -14.04 -10.26
C PRO A 8 -15.90 -14.85 -9.15
N MET A 9 -16.04 -14.48 -7.87
CA MET A 9 -15.27 -15.09 -6.79
C MET A 9 -16.06 -15.76 -5.65
N ILE A 10 -17.36 -16.03 -5.84
CA ILE A 10 -18.09 -16.87 -4.87
C ILE A 10 -18.82 -17.99 -5.59
N ARG A 11 -18.09 -18.93 -6.21
CA ARG A 11 -18.57 -20.29 -6.50
C ARG A 11 -17.41 -21.25 -6.72
N LYS A 12 -16.89 -21.85 -5.67
CA LYS A 12 -16.25 -23.15 -5.79
C LYS A 12 -17.31 -24.22 -5.74
N THR A 13 -17.83 -24.58 -6.92
CA THR A 13 -18.50 -25.86 -7.10
C THR A 13 -17.49 -26.83 -7.70
N LEU A 14 -17.13 -27.82 -6.90
CA LEU A 14 -16.37 -28.99 -7.24
C LEU A 14 -16.92 -29.68 -8.47
N VAL A 15 -16.19 -29.66 -9.59
CA VAL A 15 -16.45 -30.57 -10.72
C VAL A 15 -15.13 -31.23 -11.09
N ILE A 16 -15.01 -32.50 -10.69
CA ILE A 16 -14.02 -33.46 -11.18
C ILE A 16 -14.47 -33.84 -12.60
N PHE A 17 -13.62 -33.59 -13.59
CA PHE A 17 -13.71 -34.30 -14.86
C PHE A 17 -12.33 -34.73 -15.37
N THR A 18 -12.25 -35.99 -15.66
CA THR A 18 -11.14 -36.82 -16.09
C THR A 18 -10.66 -36.51 -17.51
N LEU A 19 -9.35 -36.72 -17.68
CA LEU A 19 -8.52 -36.86 -18.88
C LEU A 19 -9.21 -37.25 -20.18
N ALA A 20 -8.82 -36.56 -21.26
CA ALA A 20 -8.59 -37.23 -22.54
C ALA A 20 -7.39 -36.58 -23.25
N LEU A 21 -6.39 -37.39 -23.45
CA LEU A 21 -5.15 -37.20 -24.18
C LEU A 21 -5.43 -37.22 -25.68
N ALA A 22 -5.04 -36.17 -26.42
CA ALA A 22 -4.80 -36.29 -27.86
C ALA A 22 -3.67 -35.33 -28.25
N ALA A 23 -2.49 -35.92 -28.45
CA ALA A 23 -1.39 -35.27 -29.15
C ALA A 23 -1.68 -35.27 -30.66
N LEU A 24 -1.47 -34.12 -31.30
CA LEU A 24 -1.04 -34.08 -32.70
C LEU A 24 -0.16 -32.84 -32.94
N VAL A 25 0.91 -33.09 -33.58
CA VAL A 25 2.13 -32.33 -33.80
C VAL A 25 2.05 -31.49 -35.09
N LEU A 26 2.84 -30.42 -35.11
CA LEU A 26 3.45 -29.72 -36.24
C LEU A 26 2.73 -28.46 -36.74
N GLY A 27 3.40 -27.37 -36.44
CA GLY A 27 3.37 -26.10 -37.13
C GLY A 27 4.30 -25.16 -36.39
N CYS A 28 5.62 -25.15 -36.76
CA CYS A 28 6.52 -24.07 -36.37
C CYS A 28 6.13 -22.85 -37.18
N ASP A 29 5.58 -21.85 -36.52
CA ASP A 29 5.77 -20.44 -36.86
C ASP A 29 6.24 -19.76 -35.56
N ASP A 30 7.54 -19.49 -35.57
CA ASP A 30 8.29 -18.91 -34.44
C ASP A 30 8.22 -17.38 -34.57
N ASP A 31 7.04 -16.82 -34.33
CA ASP A 31 6.84 -15.43 -33.91
C ASP A 31 6.15 -15.45 -32.55
N GLY A 32 6.84 -16.05 -31.58
CA GLY A 32 6.44 -16.03 -30.19
C GLY A 32 6.58 -14.62 -29.66
N ASP A 33 5.55 -13.80 -29.80
CA ASP A 33 5.36 -12.65 -28.93
C ASP A 33 5.43 -13.18 -27.50
N ALA A 34 6.55 -12.94 -26.82
CA ALA A 34 6.73 -13.27 -25.43
C ALA A 34 5.56 -12.60 -24.68
N VAL A 35 4.70 -13.41 -24.07
CA VAL A 35 3.55 -12.88 -23.31
C VAL A 35 4.13 -12.07 -22.16
N THR A 36 4.11 -10.75 -22.29
CA THR A 36 4.57 -9.85 -21.25
C THR A 36 3.70 -10.01 -20.01
N THR A 37 4.33 -10.28 -18.88
CA THR A 37 3.68 -10.35 -17.58
C THR A 37 3.75 -8.97 -16.91
N SER A 38 2.91 -8.73 -15.89
CA SER A 38 2.98 -7.50 -15.11
C SER A 38 4.25 -7.40 -14.25
N ARG A 39 5.06 -8.47 -14.18
CA ARG A 39 6.38 -8.51 -13.52
C ARG A 39 7.51 -7.95 -14.38
N ASP A 40 7.30 -7.82 -15.68
CA ASP A 40 8.34 -7.35 -16.59
C ASP A 40 8.70 -5.88 -16.27
N PRO A 41 9.98 -5.51 -16.38
CA PRO A 41 10.40 -4.14 -16.14
C PRO A 41 9.72 -3.15 -17.07
N VAL A 42 9.29 -2.01 -16.53
CA VAL A 42 8.76 -0.91 -17.33
C VAL A 42 9.90 -0.03 -17.87
N PRO A 43 9.73 0.63 -19.03
CA PRO A 43 10.72 1.56 -19.55
C PRO A 43 10.87 2.78 -18.63
N PRO A 44 11.95 3.58 -18.77
CA PRO A 44 12.11 4.84 -18.05
C PRO A 44 10.95 5.80 -18.29
N GLY A 45 10.47 6.44 -17.24
CA GLY A 45 9.33 7.37 -17.26
C GLY A 45 9.71 8.79 -16.86
N ASN A 46 8.70 9.66 -16.83
CA ASN A 46 8.81 11.06 -16.45
C ASN A 46 8.29 11.25 -15.01
N PRO A 47 9.14 11.59 -14.02
CA PRO A 47 8.72 11.73 -12.63
C PRO A 47 7.75 12.91 -12.39
N VAL A 48 7.76 13.94 -13.24
CA VAL A 48 6.83 15.07 -13.12
C VAL A 48 5.41 14.63 -13.49
N ALA A 49 5.27 13.87 -14.57
CA ALA A 49 4.00 13.24 -14.94
C ALA A 49 3.58 12.20 -13.88
N GLY A 50 4.53 11.39 -13.40
CA GLY A 50 4.29 10.40 -12.35
C GLY A 50 3.74 10.98 -11.06
N ARG A 51 4.19 12.18 -10.67
CA ARG A 51 3.63 12.89 -9.51
C ARG A 51 2.14 13.23 -9.70
N GLN A 52 1.76 13.66 -10.89
CA GLN A 52 0.36 13.96 -11.19
C GLN A 52 -0.48 12.68 -11.16
N ILE A 53 0.05 11.59 -11.73
CA ILE A 53 -0.58 10.28 -11.71
C ILE A 53 -0.76 9.81 -10.25
N PHE A 54 0.30 9.81 -9.45
CA PHE A 54 0.28 9.37 -8.06
C PHE A 54 -0.77 10.11 -7.22
N ARG A 55 -0.84 11.43 -7.38
CA ARG A 55 -1.69 12.29 -6.57
C ARG A 55 -3.15 12.35 -7.01
N PHE A 56 -3.41 12.26 -8.33
CA PHE A 56 -4.69 12.68 -8.87
C PHE A 56 -5.30 11.72 -9.89
N ASP A 57 -4.60 10.67 -10.33
CA ASP A 57 -5.13 9.76 -11.34
C ASP A 57 -5.88 8.60 -10.66
N THR A 58 -7.11 8.41 -11.05
CA THR A 58 -7.99 7.33 -10.58
C THR A 58 -7.97 6.13 -11.53
N PHE A 59 -7.36 6.29 -12.70
CA PHE A 59 -7.35 5.27 -13.75
C PHE A 59 -8.76 4.76 -14.13
N GLY A 60 -9.76 5.64 -13.98
CA GLY A 60 -11.16 5.32 -14.31
C GLY A 60 -11.90 4.49 -13.25
N ASN A 61 -11.39 4.45 -12.00
CA ASN A 61 -12.03 3.68 -10.94
C ASN A 61 -13.29 4.35 -10.36
N GLU A 62 -13.63 5.58 -10.77
CA GLU A 62 -14.85 6.26 -10.38
C GLU A 62 -16.09 5.41 -10.70
N ARG A 63 -16.04 4.60 -11.76
CA ARG A 63 -17.12 3.68 -12.10
C ARG A 63 -17.40 2.70 -10.96
N PHE A 64 -16.36 2.15 -10.33
CA PHE A 64 -16.52 1.23 -9.21
C PHE A 64 -16.95 1.98 -7.94
N TRP A 65 -16.25 3.06 -7.59
CA TRP A 65 -16.49 3.79 -6.35
C TRP A 65 -17.80 4.55 -6.33
N THR A 66 -18.28 5.00 -7.49
CA THR A 66 -19.56 5.71 -7.65
C THR A 66 -20.72 4.77 -7.94
N ASP A 67 -20.61 3.96 -9.03
CA ASP A 67 -21.76 3.23 -9.55
C ASP A 67 -22.00 1.92 -8.76
N THR A 68 -20.92 1.25 -8.31
CA THR A 68 -21.01 -0.01 -7.57
C THR A 68 -21.09 0.23 -6.06
N LEU A 69 -20.11 0.93 -5.49
CA LEU A 69 -20.03 1.15 -4.04
C LEU A 69 -20.93 2.29 -3.55
N ARG A 70 -21.36 3.20 -4.43
CA ARG A 70 -22.18 4.36 -4.12
C ARG A 70 -21.59 5.28 -3.05
N MET A 71 -20.25 5.39 -2.99
CA MET A 71 -19.56 6.18 -1.98
C MET A 71 -19.85 7.67 -2.10
N HIS A 72 -20.13 8.18 -3.29
CA HIS A 72 -20.54 9.58 -3.51
C HIS A 72 -21.78 9.97 -2.70
N GLU A 73 -22.75 9.06 -2.54
CA GLU A 73 -23.97 9.29 -1.74
C GLU A 73 -23.64 9.33 -0.25
N VAL A 74 -22.76 8.44 0.22
CA VAL A 74 -22.31 8.40 1.61
C VAL A 74 -21.57 9.69 1.97
N ILE A 75 -20.61 10.11 1.13
CA ILE A 75 -19.83 11.33 1.35
C ILE A 75 -20.76 12.54 1.35
N GLN A 76 -21.63 12.65 0.35
CA GLN A 76 -22.55 13.79 0.20
C GLN A 76 -23.47 13.99 1.40
N SER A 77 -23.92 12.91 2.03
CA SER A 77 -24.99 12.97 3.03
C SER A 77 -24.52 12.81 4.48
N ALA A 78 -23.35 12.19 4.71
CA ALA A 78 -23.00 11.70 6.05
C ALA A 78 -21.54 11.91 6.46
N VAL A 79 -20.66 12.37 5.56
CA VAL A 79 -19.23 12.53 5.88
C VAL A 79 -18.89 14.01 5.99
N ASP A 80 -18.92 14.53 7.21
CA ASP A 80 -18.33 15.83 7.55
C ASP A 80 -16.79 15.72 7.70
N PRO A 81 -16.04 16.85 7.72
CA PRO A 81 -14.59 16.83 7.85
C PRO A 81 -14.07 16.09 9.10
N LEU A 82 -14.77 16.18 10.25
CA LEU A 82 -14.35 15.48 11.47
C LEU A 82 -14.50 13.97 11.30
N THR A 83 -15.58 13.52 10.68
CA THR A 83 -15.81 12.11 10.35
C THR A 83 -14.76 11.62 9.35
N ALA A 84 -14.41 12.43 8.34
CA ALA A 84 -13.37 12.12 7.37
C ALA A 84 -11.99 11.94 8.04
N LEU A 85 -11.60 12.88 8.91
CA LEU A 85 -10.35 12.79 9.67
C LEU A 85 -10.34 11.59 10.63
N ALA A 86 -11.49 11.27 11.26
CA ALA A 86 -11.60 10.14 12.19
C ALA A 86 -11.42 8.76 11.52
N VAL A 87 -11.55 8.64 10.21
CA VAL A 87 -11.22 7.43 9.45
C VAL A 87 -9.87 7.55 8.71
N GLY A 88 -9.06 8.57 9.08
CA GLY A 88 -7.70 8.76 8.61
C GLY A 88 -7.57 9.42 7.23
N LEU A 89 -8.63 10.03 6.69
CA LEU A 89 -8.46 10.89 5.52
C LEU A 89 -7.67 12.13 5.91
N LYS A 90 -6.84 12.62 5.01
CA LYS A 90 -5.94 13.76 5.21
C LYS A 90 -6.33 14.94 4.31
N VAL A 91 -5.99 16.15 4.77
CA VAL A 91 -6.25 17.39 4.00
C VAL A 91 -4.93 18.08 3.68
N ASP A 92 -4.69 18.32 2.38
CA ASP A 92 -3.55 19.06 1.87
C ASP A 92 -3.75 20.57 2.10
N ALA A 93 -3.04 21.14 3.05
CA ALA A 93 -3.16 22.55 3.37
C ALA A 93 -2.73 23.47 2.22
N ASP A 94 -1.83 23.01 1.34
CA ASP A 94 -1.38 23.80 0.17
C ASP A 94 -2.47 23.93 -0.90
N ALA A 95 -3.48 23.07 -0.88
CA ALA A 95 -4.65 23.17 -1.77
C ALA A 95 -5.74 24.12 -1.25
N LEU A 96 -5.62 24.58 0.00
CA LEU A 96 -6.65 25.39 0.63
C LEU A 96 -6.43 26.90 0.39
N PRO A 97 -7.50 27.66 0.11
CA PRO A 97 -7.43 29.11 0.15
C PRO A 97 -6.99 29.61 1.53
N PRO A 98 -6.15 30.65 1.62
CA PRO A 98 -5.69 31.18 2.90
C PRO A 98 -6.84 31.56 3.85
N GLY A 99 -6.78 31.04 5.08
CA GLY A 99 -7.75 31.37 6.13
C GLY A 99 -9.11 30.65 6.03
N ILE A 100 -9.29 29.73 5.09
CA ILE A 100 -10.57 29.05 4.87
C ILE A 100 -11.00 28.22 6.11
N LEU A 101 -10.07 27.58 6.79
CA LEU A 101 -10.36 26.69 7.95
C LEU A 101 -11.02 27.44 9.12
N GLY A 102 -10.78 28.74 9.26
CA GLY A 102 -11.46 29.56 10.26
C GLY A 102 -12.87 30.02 9.88
N GLN A 103 -13.35 29.68 8.68
CA GLN A 103 -14.59 30.15 8.09
C GLN A 103 -15.58 29.04 7.74
N VAL A 104 -15.15 27.79 7.83
CA VAL A 104 -15.99 26.62 7.48
C VAL A 104 -16.48 25.90 8.73
N ASP A 105 -17.63 25.26 8.61
CA ASP A 105 -18.18 24.37 9.62
C ASP A 105 -17.63 22.95 9.38
N LEU A 106 -16.79 22.47 10.30
CA LEU A 106 -16.19 21.14 10.20
C LEU A 106 -17.17 20.00 10.53
N THR A 107 -18.40 20.33 10.94
CA THR A 107 -19.47 19.36 11.20
C THR A 107 -20.50 19.27 10.07
N ASP A 108 -20.30 20.05 8.99
CA ASP A 108 -21.19 20.05 7.82
C ASP A 108 -20.60 19.20 6.69
N PRO A 109 -21.28 18.17 6.20
CA PRO A 109 -20.86 17.41 5.02
C PRO A 109 -20.65 18.27 3.76
N ALA A 110 -21.33 19.41 3.63
CA ALA A 110 -21.09 20.34 2.52
C ALA A 110 -19.66 20.89 2.53
N THR A 111 -19.01 20.99 3.69
CA THR A 111 -17.59 21.38 3.80
C THR A 111 -16.69 20.29 3.19
N THR A 112 -16.97 19.01 3.41
CA THR A 112 -16.23 17.91 2.77
C THR A 112 -16.37 17.97 1.25
N VAL A 113 -17.57 18.24 0.74
CA VAL A 113 -17.80 18.41 -0.71
C VAL A 113 -16.96 19.56 -1.27
N ALA A 114 -16.91 20.70 -0.56
CA ALA A 114 -16.09 21.83 -0.98
C ALA A 114 -14.59 21.52 -0.94
N LEU A 115 -14.11 20.75 0.04
CA LEU A 115 -12.71 20.29 0.09
C LEU A 115 -12.37 19.34 -1.06
N LEU A 116 -13.31 18.48 -1.47
CA LEU A 116 -13.14 17.61 -2.64
C LEU A 116 -13.10 18.43 -3.95
N GLU A 117 -13.91 19.47 -4.08
CA GLU A 117 -13.91 20.36 -5.25
C GLU A 117 -12.56 21.12 -5.39
N LEU A 118 -11.88 21.37 -4.27
CA LEU A 118 -10.54 21.98 -4.24
C LEU A 118 -9.40 20.97 -4.44
N ASP A 119 -9.68 19.68 -4.63
CA ASP A 119 -8.67 18.60 -4.61
C ASP A 119 -7.84 18.56 -3.32
N ALA A 120 -8.39 19.05 -2.21
CA ALA A 120 -7.70 19.17 -0.93
C ALA A 120 -7.72 17.87 -0.12
N VAL A 121 -8.67 16.95 -0.36
CA VAL A 121 -8.71 15.66 0.32
C VAL A 121 -7.71 14.71 -0.34
N VAL A 122 -6.67 14.35 0.41
CA VAL A 122 -5.57 13.52 -0.09
C VAL A 122 -6.08 12.15 -0.53
N GLY A 123 -5.79 11.79 -1.78
CA GLY A 123 -6.11 10.47 -2.32
C GLY A 123 -7.54 10.28 -2.80
N LEU A 124 -8.39 11.29 -2.72
CA LEU A 124 -9.73 11.28 -3.32
C LEU A 124 -9.81 12.27 -4.49
N LYS A 125 -10.49 11.87 -5.55
CA LYS A 125 -10.88 12.74 -6.67
C LYS A 125 -12.38 12.71 -6.83
N ALA A 126 -12.98 13.89 -6.96
CA ALA A 126 -14.41 14.01 -7.17
C ALA A 126 -14.74 14.95 -8.33
N GLU A 127 -15.78 14.61 -9.07
CA GLU A 127 -16.45 15.53 -9.98
C GLU A 127 -17.61 16.15 -9.23
N VAL A 128 -17.54 17.45 -8.95
CA VAL A 128 -18.58 18.18 -8.21
C VAL A 128 -19.26 19.18 -9.15
N GLU A 129 -20.58 19.12 -9.19
CA GLU A 129 -21.41 20.04 -9.98
C GLU A 129 -22.46 20.69 -9.08
N ASN A 130 -22.38 22.02 -8.92
CA ASN A 130 -23.31 22.80 -8.09
C ASN A 130 -23.44 22.24 -6.65
N GLY A 131 -22.30 21.89 -6.01
CA GLY A 131 -22.25 21.33 -4.67
C GLY A 131 -22.74 19.87 -4.56
N THR A 132 -22.88 19.18 -5.69
CA THR A 132 -23.27 17.77 -5.72
C THR A 132 -22.17 16.93 -6.29
N ILE A 133 -21.75 15.89 -5.58
CA ILE A 133 -20.76 14.90 -6.05
C ILE A 133 -21.41 14.04 -7.11
N ARG A 134 -20.92 14.10 -8.35
CA ARG A 134 -21.35 13.28 -9.47
C ARG A 134 -20.58 11.98 -9.54
N ARG A 135 -19.27 12.05 -9.31
CA ARG A 135 -18.37 10.91 -9.33
C ARG A 135 -17.30 11.07 -8.26
N VAL A 136 -16.84 9.96 -7.74
CA VAL A 136 -15.70 9.91 -6.82
C VAL A 136 -14.85 8.70 -7.13
N GLY A 137 -13.55 8.86 -7.06
CA GLY A 137 -12.56 7.81 -7.21
C GLY A 137 -11.41 7.99 -6.24
N VAL A 138 -10.55 6.97 -6.15
CA VAL A 138 -9.39 6.94 -5.27
C VAL A 138 -8.09 6.96 -6.07
N THR A 139 -7.02 7.47 -5.46
CA THR A 139 -5.69 7.53 -6.07
C THR A 139 -4.64 6.85 -5.19
N CYS A 140 -3.43 6.64 -5.68
CA CYS A 140 -2.33 6.04 -4.91
C CYS A 140 -2.04 6.80 -3.61
N ALA A 141 -2.26 8.12 -3.61
CA ALA A 141 -2.01 8.98 -2.47
C ALA A 141 -2.91 8.69 -1.25
N LEU A 142 -4.05 8.00 -1.42
CA LEU A 142 -4.94 7.65 -0.31
C LEU A 142 -4.22 6.86 0.78
N CYS A 143 -3.49 5.82 0.37
CA CYS A 143 -2.75 4.93 1.26
C CYS A 143 -1.28 5.36 1.46
N HIS A 144 -0.70 6.01 0.46
CA HIS A 144 0.74 6.29 0.41
C HIS A 144 1.07 7.79 0.44
N SER A 145 0.23 8.61 1.05
CA SER A 145 0.55 9.98 1.43
C SER A 145 0.01 10.28 2.82
N ASP A 146 0.77 11.02 3.57
CA ASP A 146 0.38 11.62 4.84
C ASP A 146 0.49 13.14 4.75
N VAL A 147 0.32 13.84 5.85
CA VAL A 147 0.54 15.30 5.98
C VAL A 147 1.43 15.60 7.20
N ASP A 148 2.06 16.77 7.20
CA ASP A 148 2.99 17.18 8.26
C ASP A 148 2.31 17.77 9.52
N ASP A 149 1.00 17.69 9.61
CA ASP A 149 0.17 18.22 10.70
C ASP A 149 0.44 19.69 11.07
N SER A 150 1.03 20.44 10.13
CA SER A 150 1.47 21.82 10.39
C SER A 150 0.33 22.80 10.67
N VAL A 151 -0.91 22.41 10.43
CA VAL A 151 -2.12 23.18 10.73
C VAL A 151 -2.85 22.59 11.94
N GLN A 152 -3.19 21.32 11.88
CA GLN A 152 -3.72 20.48 12.94
C GLN A 152 -3.57 19.01 12.54
N GLU A 153 -3.84 18.10 13.45
CA GLU A 153 -3.81 16.64 13.20
C GLU A 153 -4.66 16.30 11.96
N GLY A 154 -4.04 15.63 10.99
CA GLY A 154 -4.64 15.26 9.71
C GLY A 154 -4.73 16.40 8.68
N ILE A 155 -4.28 17.62 9.00
CA ILE A 155 -4.28 18.76 8.08
C ILE A 155 -2.89 19.42 8.04
N GLY A 156 -2.24 19.38 6.90
CA GLY A 156 -0.90 19.91 6.73
C GLY A 156 -0.41 19.81 5.28
N ARG A 157 0.88 20.01 5.07
CA ARG A 157 1.47 19.86 3.75
C ARG A 157 1.66 18.37 3.47
N ARG A 158 1.37 17.98 2.24
CA ARG A 158 1.39 16.58 1.81
C ARG A 158 2.81 16.00 1.81
N LEU A 159 2.92 14.80 2.34
CA LEU A 159 4.12 13.98 2.41
C LEU A 159 3.90 12.72 1.56
N ASP A 160 4.24 12.77 0.27
CA ASP A 160 4.09 11.63 -0.62
C ASP A 160 5.10 10.53 -0.29
N GLY A 161 4.67 9.28 -0.41
CA GLY A 161 5.44 8.09 -0.05
C GLY A 161 5.30 7.67 1.40
N TYR A 162 4.78 8.52 2.28
CA TYR A 162 4.51 8.16 3.68
C TYR A 162 3.28 7.26 3.78
N PRO A 163 3.35 6.16 4.52
CA PRO A 163 2.18 5.31 4.72
C PRO A 163 1.16 6.04 5.60
N ASN A 164 -0.09 6.13 5.15
CA ASN A 164 -1.15 6.70 5.97
C ASN A 164 -1.57 5.67 7.04
N ARG A 165 -1.01 5.81 8.24
CA ARG A 165 -1.23 4.91 9.37
C ARG A 165 -2.57 5.09 10.06
N ASP A 166 -3.23 6.23 9.85
CA ASP A 166 -4.54 6.52 10.43
C ASP A 166 -5.68 6.07 9.53
N LEU A 167 -5.40 5.84 8.24
CA LEU A 167 -6.40 5.41 7.28
C LEU A 167 -6.99 4.06 7.70
N ASP A 168 -8.30 3.99 7.83
CA ASP A 168 -9.07 2.77 8.10
C ASP A 168 -9.85 2.36 6.83
N PRO A 169 -9.22 1.69 5.86
CA PRO A 169 -9.87 1.33 4.61
C PRO A 169 -11.07 0.40 4.81
N GLY A 170 -10.96 -0.52 5.78
CA GLY A 170 -12.03 -1.44 6.09
C GLY A 170 -13.28 -0.70 6.58
N ARG A 171 -13.10 0.25 7.50
CA ARG A 171 -14.20 1.07 7.99
C ARG A 171 -14.80 1.95 6.90
N ILE A 172 -13.96 2.54 6.03
CA ILE A 172 -14.43 3.32 4.88
C ILE A 172 -15.30 2.45 3.95
N LEU A 173 -14.80 1.27 3.56
CA LEU A 173 -15.53 0.34 2.70
C LEU A 173 -16.84 -0.14 3.36
N SER A 174 -16.86 -0.34 4.67
CA SER A 174 -18.03 -0.78 5.41
C SER A 174 -19.21 0.21 5.36
N LEU A 175 -18.95 1.48 5.05
CA LEU A 175 -19.99 2.51 4.87
C LEU A 175 -20.74 2.36 3.54
N SER A 176 -20.22 1.59 2.59
CA SER A 176 -20.85 1.40 1.29
C SER A 176 -22.20 0.71 1.41
N PRO A 177 -23.28 1.25 0.79
CA PRO A 177 -24.58 0.59 0.73
C PRO A 177 -24.55 -0.78 0.03
N ALA A 178 -23.53 -1.04 -0.79
CA ALA A 178 -23.36 -2.29 -1.51
C ALA A 178 -22.71 -3.41 -0.68
N LEU A 179 -22.01 -3.08 0.42
CA LEU A 179 -21.23 -4.02 1.23
C LEU A 179 -21.86 -4.29 2.60
N GLN A 180 -23.19 -4.39 2.68
CA GLN A 180 -23.92 -4.55 3.94
C GLN A 180 -24.14 -6.01 4.37
N ASP A 181 -23.55 -6.98 3.68
CA ASP A 181 -23.56 -8.37 4.16
C ASP A 181 -22.82 -8.48 5.49
N PRO A 182 -23.42 -9.10 6.55
CA PRO A 182 -22.82 -9.16 7.87
C PRO A 182 -21.45 -9.86 7.92
N ALA A 183 -21.18 -10.84 7.05
CA ALA A 183 -19.90 -11.53 6.99
C ALA A 183 -18.83 -10.61 6.38
N VAL A 184 -19.17 -9.86 5.33
CA VAL A 184 -18.30 -8.85 4.74
C VAL A 184 -18.01 -7.73 5.73
N GLN A 185 -19.02 -7.24 6.44
CA GLN A 185 -18.87 -6.21 7.46
C GLN A 185 -17.94 -6.66 8.60
N ALA A 186 -18.05 -7.90 9.05
CA ALA A 186 -17.19 -8.45 10.09
C ALA A 186 -15.72 -8.50 9.65
N VAL A 187 -15.43 -8.84 8.40
CA VAL A 187 -14.07 -8.81 7.86
C VAL A 187 -13.55 -7.39 7.76
N LEU A 188 -14.25 -6.51 7.05
CA LEU A 188 -13.80 -5.13 6.82
C LEU A 188 -13.53 -4.39 8.13
N THR A 189 -14.42 -4.49 9.11
CA THR A 189 -14.26 -3.80 10.39
C THR A 189 -13.20 -4.42 11.32
N SER A 190 -12.66 -5.60 10.97
CA SER A 190 -11.58 -6.23 11.73
C SER A 190 -10.19 -5.72 11.35
N TRP A 191 -10.03 -5.03 10.21
CA TRP A 191 -8.71 -4.61 9.73
C TRP A 191 -8.08 -3.52 10.61
N GLY A 192 -8.84 -2.46 10.89
CA GLY A 192 -8.39 -1.31 11.67
C GLY A 192 -7.47 -0.35 10.89
N PRO A 193 -7.06 0.75 11.54
CA PRO A 193 -6.28 1.80 10.88
C PRO A 193 -4.88 1.32 10.47
N GLY A 194 -4.39 1.88 9.36
CA GLY A 194 -3.08 1.60 8.78
C GLY A 194 -2.93 0.22 8.15
N ARG A 195 -4.00 -0.55 8.03
CA ARG A 195 -4.01 -1.93 7.53
C ARG A 195 -4.94 -2.10 6.34
N TYR A 196 -4.53 -2.98 5.44
CA TYR A 196 -5.31 -3.38 4.27
C TYR A 196 -5.00 -4.81 3.88
N ASP A 197 -6.01 -5.58 3.50
CA ASP A 197 -5.81 -6.92 2.95
C ASP A 197 -5.91 -6.89 1.43
N ALA A 198 -4.76 -6.87 0.78
CA ALA A 198 -4.66 -6.77 -0.67
C ALA A 198 -4.99 -8.08 -1.41
N TYR A 199 -5.15 -9.19 -0.69
CA TYR A 199 -5.47 -10.48 -1.29
C TYR A 199 -6.87 -10.97 -0.94
N TRP A 200 -7.55 -10.38 0.05
CA TRP A 200 -8.84 -10.87 0.53
C TRP A 200 -9.90 -11.06 -0.55
N ASN A 201 -10.00 -10.11 -1.48
CA ASN A 201 -10.94 -10.20 -2.59
C ASN A 201 -10.55 -11.27 -3.63
N HIS A 202 -9.35 -11.81 -3.55
CA HIS A 202 -8.84 -12.85 -4.43
C HIS A 202 -8.95 -14.25 -3.82
N ASP A 203 -8.51 -14.43 -2.57
CA ASP A 203 -8.42 -15.74 -1.92
C ASP A 203 -9.43 -15.97 -0.79
N GLY A 204 -10.08 -14.93 -0.30
CA GLY A 204 -11.07 -14.97 0.79
C GLY A 204 -10.47 -15.19 2.18
N VAL A 205 -9.13 -15.15 2.32
CA VAL A 205 -8.44 -15.22 3.60
C VAL A 205 -8.36 -13.82 4.21
N ASN A 206 -8.79 -13.67 5.46
CA ASN A 206 -8.72 -12.38 6.18
C ASN A 206 -7.40 -12.31 6.96
N ASP A 207 -6.41 -11.62 6.41
CA ASP A 207 -5.09 -11.44 7.01
C ASP A 207 -4.49 -10.09 6.55
N PRO A 208 -5.00 -8.96 7.09
CA PRO A 208 -4.61 -7.63 6.67
C PRO A 208 -3.16 -7.31 7.07
N SER A 209 -2.40 -6.77 6.13
CA SER A 209 -1.05 -6.28 6.37
C SER A 209 -1.02 -4.76 6.58
N MET A 210 0.06 -4.28 7.19
CA MET A 210 0.33 -2.85 7.33
C MET A 210 0.51 -2.21 5.95
N ILE A 211 -0.03 -1.02 5.74
CA ILE A 211 0.25 -0.22 4.55
C ILE A 211 1.74 0.14 4.55
N PRO A 212 2.55 -0.33 3.57
CA PRO A 212 3.98 -0.09 3.57
C PRO A 212 4.33 1.34 3.14
N PRO A 213 5.50 1.88 3.54
CA PRO A 213 6.02 3.11 2.97
C PRO A 213 6.32 2.93 1.47
N ALA A 214 6.11 3.99 0.68
CA ALA A 214 6.45 4.07 -0.73
C ALA A 214 7.53 5.14 -1.00
N TYR A 215 8.41 5.36 -0.04
CA TYR A 215 9.62 6.20 -0.13
C TYR A 215 10.88 5.33 0.00
N GLY A 216 12.02 5.88 -0.42
CA GLY A 216 13.32 5.20 -0.30
C GLY A 216 13.47 3.96 -1.18
N LEU A 217 12.69 3.88 -2.26
CA LEU A 217 12.63 2.72 -3.15
C LEU A 217 13.75 2.68 -4.20
N ASP A 218 14.49 3.77 -4.37
CA ASP A 218 15.61 3.81 -5.31
C ASP A 218 16.70 2.80 -4.90
N GLY A 219 17.02 1.90 -5.83
CA GLY A 219 17.96 0.79 -5.61
C GLY A 219 17.33 -0.44 -4.94
N VAL A 220 16.02 -0.49 -4.72
CA VAL A 220 15.29 -1.65 -4.21
C VAL A 220 14.63 -2.38 -5.40
N ALA A 221 15.00 -3.63 -5.62
CA ALA A 221 14.60 -4.34 -6.84
C ALA A 221 13.18 -4.90 -6.79
N VAL A 222 12.72 -5.33 -5.61
CA VAL A 222 11.39 -5.90 -5.39
C VAL A 222 10.71 -5.26 -4.20
N GLU A 223 9.40 -5.09 -4.30
CA GLU A 223 8.62 -4.33 -3.34
C GLU A 223 7.61 -5.19 -2.58
N THR A 224 6.92 -4.56 -1.64
CA THR A 224 6.02 -5.15 -0.65
C THR A 224 6.67 -6.20 0.26
N PHE A 225 5.88 -6.77 1.15
CA PHE A 225 6.40 -7.72 2.15
C PHE A 225 6.85 -9.04 1.52
N THR A 226 6.14 -9.50 0.50
CA THR A 226 6.36 -10.80 -0.15
C THR A 226 7.29 -10.76 -1.37
N GLY A 227 7.62 -9.55 -1.86
CA GLY A 227 8.71 -9.35 -2.83
C GLY A 227 8.47 -9.95 -4.22
N GLU A 228 7.23 -9.97 -4.73
CA GLU A 228 6.91 -10.59 -6.01
C GLU A 228 7.40 -9.82 -7.24
N GLY A 229 7.59 -8.52 -7.13
CA GLY A 229 7.99 -7.71 -8.28
C GLY A 229 8.42 -6.29 -7.92
N PRO A 230 8.80 -5.49 -8.91
CA PRO A 230 9.15 -4.09 -8.73
C PRO A 230 7.93 -3.24 -8.35
N VAL A 231 8.15 -1.97 -8.00
CA VAL A 231 7.06 -1.08 -7.63
C VAL A 231 6.00 -0.93 -8.73
N SER A 232 6.39 -1.01 -10.02
CA SER A 232 5.45 -1.00 -11.16
C SER A 232 4.49 -2.20 -11.15
N TYR A 233 4.97 -3.38 -10.76
CA TYR A 233 4.13 -4.57 -10.60
C TYR A 233 3.03 -4.33 -9.56
N TRP A 234 3.42 -3.82 -8.39
CA TRP A 234 2.47 -3.55 -7.32
C TRP A 234 1.52 -2.39 -7.65
N ASN A 235 2.01 -1.37 -8.37
CA ASN A 235 1.15 -0.32 -8.89
C ASN A 235 0.06 -0.89 -9.81
N ALA A 236 0.42 -1.78 -10.72
CA ALA A 236 -0.54 -2.44 -11.62
C ALA A 236 -1.50 -3.33 -10.84
N TYR A 237 -0.99 -4.17 -9.92
CA TYR A 237 -1.79 -5.04 -9.08
C TYR A 237 -2.85 -4.25 -8.30
N VAL A 238 -2.41 -3.25 -7.52
CA VAL A 238 -3.32 -2.47 -6.67
C VAL A 238 -4.30 -1.66 -7.50
N ALA A 239 -3.83 -0.98 -8.56
CA ALA A 239 -4.73 -0.20 -9.41
C ALA A 239 -5.83 -1.07 -10.02
N VAL A 240 -5.50 -2.24 -10.55
CA VAL A 240 -6.47 -3.09 -11.24
C VAL A 240 -7.33 -3.90 -10.28
N THR A 241 -6.72 -4.55 -9.27
CA THR A 241 -7.43 -5.52 -8.42
C THR A 241 -8.01 -4.93 -7.15
N GLN A 242 -7.48 -3.81 -6.63
CA GLN A 242 -7.89 -3.20 -5.36
C GLN A 242 -8.63 -1.88 -5.55
N MET A 243 -8.11 -0.99 -6.41
CA MET A 243 -8.81 0.25 -6.75
C MET A 243 -9.93 0.02 -7.78
N HIS A 244 -9.97 -1.16 -8.43
CA HIS A 244 -10.89 -1.52 -9.50
C HIS A 244 -10.86 -0.54 -10.69
N SER A 245 -9.65 -0.14 -11.04
CA SER A 245 -9.40 0.75 -12.17
C SER A 245 -9.58 0.04 -13.51
N GLN A 246 -9.75 0.81 -14.57
CA GLN A 246 -9.83 0.29 -15.93
C GLN A 246 -8.41 0.01 -16.47
N GLY A 247 -7.85 -1.13 -16.09
CA GLY A 247 -6.49 -1.52 -16.43
C GLY A 247 -6.33 -3.00 -16.66
N SER A 248 -5.14 -3.38 -17.14
CA SER A 248 -4.76 -4.77 -17.34
C SER A 248 -3.75 -5.19 -16.29
N PHE A 249 -3.92 -6.41 -15.79
CA PHE A 249 -2.96 -7.07 -14.92
C PHE A 249 -2.90 -8.56 -15.26
N PHE A 250 -1.69 -9.04 -15.52
CA PHE A 250 -1.47 -10.45 -15.85
C PHE A 250 -0.34 -11.04 -15.00
N ASP A 251 -0.70 -12.00 -14.18
CA ASP A 251 0.23 -12.80 -13.41
C ASP A 251 -0.25 -14.26 -13.36
N PRO A 252 0.38 -15.15 -14.13
CA PRO A 252 -0.03 -16.55 -14.18
C PRO A 252 0.27 -17.32 -12.89
N GLU A 253 1.22 -16.86 -12.06
CA GLU A 253 1.54 -17.49 -10.78
C GLU A 253 0.47 -17.20 -9.73
N LEU A 254 -0.11 -16.00 -9.75
CA LEU A 254 -1.31 -15.67 -8.97
C LEU A 254 -2.61 -16.17 -9.61
N GLY A 255 -2.56 -16.67 -10.85
CA GLY A 255 -3.75 -17.07 -11.60
C GLY A 255 -4.64 -15.90 -12.01
N ILE A 256 -4.07 -14.69 -12.17
CA ILE A 256 -4.81 -13.48 -12.53
C ILE A 256 -4.53 -13.12 -13.99
N ASP A 257 -5.60 -12.99 -14.78
CA ASP A 257 -5.58 -12.45 -16.15
C ASP A 257 -6.74 -11.48 -16.33
N ILE A 258 -6.49 -10.21 -16.07
CA ILE A 258 -7.45 -9.12 -16.24
C ILE A 258 -6.98 -8.27 -17.41
N ARG A 259 -7.87 -8.03 -18.40
CA ARG A 259 -7.59 -7.25 -19.61
C ARG A 259 -8.66 -6.17 -19.75
N ALA A 260 -8.24 -4.94 -19.94
CA ALA A 260 -9.11 -3.81 -20.19
C ALA A 260 -8.82 -3.14 -21.55
N THR A 261 -9.88 -2.64 -22.19
CA THR A 261 -9.75 -1.84 -23.43
C THR A 261 -10.71 -0.64 -23.32
N PRO A 262 -10.20 0.61 -23.33
CA PRO A 262 -8.78 0.95 -23.26
C PRO A 262 -8.16 0.57 -21.90
N ASP A 263 -6.85 0.33 -21.87
CA ASP A 263 -6.06 0.16 -20.65
C ASP A 263 -5.56 1.54 -20.18
N LEU A 264 -6.05 1.98 -19.03
CA LEU A 264 -5.69 3.28 -18.46
C LEU A 264 -4.55 3.20 -17.43
N VAL A 265 -4.11 1.99 -17.06
CA VAL A 265 -3.09 1.74 -16.04
C VAL A 265 -1.71 1.52 -16.67
N THR A 266 -1.56 0.48 -17.48
CA THR A 266 -0.25 0.05 -18.02
C THR A 266 0.56 1.17 -18.69
N PRO A 267 -0.02 2.04 -19.52
CA PRO A 267 0.73 3.14 -20.16
C PRO A 267 1.30 4.18 -19.18
N LYS A 268 0.80 4.23 -17.94
CA LYS A 268 1.20 5.21 -16.92
C LYS A 268 2.19 4.67 -15.90
N LEU A 269 2.41 3.35 -15.87
CA LEU A 269 3.32 2.71 -14.91
C LEU A 269 4.77 3.22 -14.99
N PRO A 270 5.35 3.50 -16.18
CA PRO A 270 6.70 4.05 -16.28
C PRO A 270 6.85 5.39 -15.54
N ASP A 271 5.92 6.31 -15.75
CA ASP A 271 5.94 7.64 -15.15
C ASP A 271 5.70 7.54 -13.63
N LEU A 272 4.74 6.73 -13.21
CA LEU A 272 4.41 6.50 -11.81
C LEU A 272 5.62 5.93 -11.05
N GLN A 273 6.26 4.87 -11.57
CA GLN A 273 7.48 4.32 -11.01
C GLN A 273 8.59 5.36 -10.94
N ALA A 274 8.83 6.10 -12.03
CA ALA A 274 9.86 7.13 -12.06
C ALA A 274 9.66 8.17 -10.94
N TYR A 275 8.42 8.55 -10.64
CA TYR A 275 8.13 9.45 -9.53
C TYR A 275 8.43 8.81 -8.17
N GLN A 276 7.94 7.60 -7.91
CA GLN A 276 8.12 6.92 -6.63
C GLN A 276 9.60 6.71 -6.30
N LEU A 277 10.43 6.40 -7.30
CA LEU A 277 11.89 6.29 -7.11
C LEU A 277 12.57 7.63 -6.76
N THR A 278 11.91 8.78 -6.99
CA THR A 278 12.44 10.09 -6.53
C THR A 278 12.12 10.42 -5.09
N LEU A 279 11.24 9.66 -4.43
CA LEU A 279 10.80 9.93 -3.05
C LEU A 279 11.89 9.46 -2.06
N PRO A 280 12.61 10.37 -1.39
CA PRO A 280 13.65 9.97 -0.46
C PRO A 280 13.04 9.41 0.83
N ALA A 281 13.71 8.46 1.45
CA ALA A 281 13.41 8.10 2.83
C ALA A 281 13.61 9.32 3.74
N PRO A 282 12.69 9.56 4.71
CA PRO A 282 12.78 10.72 5.59
C PRO A 282 14.01 10.62 6.49
N ALA A 283 14.77 11.71 6.57
CA ALA A 283 15.84 11.82 7.54
C ALA A 283 15.29 11.91 8.98
N PRO A 284 15.91 11.28 9.96
CA PRO A 284 15.46 11.37 11.34
C PRO A 284 15.49 12.83 11.84
N PRO A 285 14.49 13.27 12.62
CA PRO A 285 14.47 14.61 13.19
C PRO A 285 15.73 14.89 14.05
N GLY A 286 16.19 16.13 14.01
CA GLY A 286 17.37 16.53 14.81
C GLY A 286 17.14 16.24 16.31
N GLY A 287 18.04 15.48 16.94
CA GLY A 287 17.95 15.11 18.34
C GLY A 287 16.96 13.97 18.67
N SER A 288 16.43 13.27 17.67
CA SER A 288 15.52 12.13 17.89
C SER A 288 16.22 10.84 18.29
N PHE A 289 17.54 10.80 18.22
CA PHE A 289 18.37 9.65 18.64
C PHE A 289 19.69 10.11 19.28
N ASP A 290 20.31 9.24 20.08
CA ASP A 290 21.66 9.44 20.66
C ASP A 290 22.72 8.97 19.66
N ALA A 291 23.52 9.90 19.13
CA ALA A 291 24.52 9.62 18.11
C ALA A 291 25.66 8.72 18.59
N GLU A 292 26.06 8.79 19.88
CA GLU A 292 27.11 7.90 20.44
C GLU A 292 26.56 6.49 20.63
N ALA A 293 25.33 6.35 21.11
CA ALA A 293 24.65 5.07 21.21
C ALA A 293 24.43 4.46 19.82
N ALA A 294 23.99 5.27 18.84
CA ALA A 294 23.83 4.82 17.44
C ALA A 294 25.15 4.29 16.84
N ALA A 295 26.26 4.96 17.09
CA ALA A 295 27.57 4.48 16.63
C ALA A 295 27.95 3.12 17.26
N ARG A 296 27.65 2.88 18.55
CA ARG A 296 27.81 1.56 19.18
C ARG A 296 26.83 0.54 18.60
N GLY A 297 25.58 0.95 18.35
CA GLY A 297 24.55 0.13 17.74
C GLY A 297 24.91 -0.34 16.34
N GLN A 298 25.57 0.50 15.53
CA GLN A 298 26.10 0.12 14.23
C GLN A 298 27.11 -1.05 14.33
N VAL A 299 27.94 -1.06 15.36
CA VAL A 299 28.86 -2.18 15.60
C VAL A 299 28.09 -3.46 15.96
N VAL A 300 27.04 -3.33 16.78
CA VAL A 300 26.18 -4.49 17.11
C VAL A 300 25.48 -4.99 15.86
N PHE A 301 24.93 -4.09 15.03
CA PHE A 301 24.23 -4.41 13.78
C PHE A 301 25.08 -5.24 12.80
N GLY A 302 26.33 -4.85 12.58
CA GLY A 302 27.26 -5.58 11.71
C GLY A 302 27.99 -6.75 12.38
N GLY A 303 27.91 -6.85 13.73
CA GLY A 303 28.62 -7.83 14.55
C GLY A 303 27.68 -8.89 15.14
N GLN A 304 27.56 -8.88 16.48
CA GLN A 304 26.78 -9.90 17.22
C GLN A 304 25.30 -9.92 16.82
N GLY A 305 24.73 -8.79 16.44
CA GLY A 305 23.34 -8.69 15.97
C GLY A 305 23.07 -9.36 14.63
N THR A 306 24.11 -9.60 13.81
CA THR A 306 24.05 -10.23 12.48
C THR A 306 23.10 -9.59 11.47
N CYS A 307 22.50 -8.44 11.78
CA CYS A 307 21.46 -7.76 10.99
C CYS A 307 21.94 -7.40 9.58
N ALA A 308 23.23 -7.02 9.43
CA ALA A 308 23.83 -6.68 8.13
C ALA A 308 23.89 -7.86 7.15
N GLY A 309 23.63 -9.09 7.59
CA GLY A 309 23.57 -10.27 6.73
C GLY A 309 22.36 -10.28 5.77
N CYS A 310 21.27 -9.62 6.16
CA CYS A 310 20.07 -9.41 5.34
C CYS A 310 19.93 -7.92 4.99
N HIS A 311 20.12 -7.04 5.98
CA HIS A 311 20.01 -5.59 5.79
C HIS A 311 21.34 -4.98 5.32
N THR A 312 21.71 -5.26 4.06
CA THR A 312 23.01 -4.87 3.47
C THR A 312 23.02 -3.38 3.08
N PRO A 313 23.99 -2.57 3.58
CA PRO A 313 24.15 -1.20 3.12
C PRO A 313 24.48 -1.11 1.60
N PRO A 314 24.13 -0.03 0.91
CA PRO A 314 23.62 1.24 1.42
C PRO A 314 22.09 1.32 1.54
N THR A 315 21.34 0.40 0.96
CA THR A 315 19.86 0.37 1.00
C THR A 315 19.32 -0.32 2.24
N PHE A 316 20.19 -1.04 2.99
CA PHE A 316 19.82 -1.86 4.14
C PHE A 316 18.75 -2.91 3.81
N THR A 317 18.94 -3.58 2.66
CA THR A 317 18.13 -4.69 2.20
C THR A 317 18.92 -5.56 1.22
N ASP A 318 18.59 -6.83 1.12
CA ASP A 318 18.99 -7.76 0.07
C ASP A 318 17.84 -8.09 -0.88
N ALA A 319 16.78 -7.26 -0.87
CA ALA A 319 15.61 -7.43 -1.73
C ALA A 319 16.01 -7.49 -3.22
N GLY A 320 15.53 -8.52 -3.91
CA GLY A 320 15.90 -8.83 -5.30
C GLY A 320 17.05 -9.84 -5.43
N GLU A 321 17.84 -10.05 -4.39
CA GLU A 321 18.84 -11.11 -4.34
C GLU A 321 18.31 -12.33 -3.60
N ARG A 322 17.48 -12.10 -2.57
CA ARG A 322 16.98 -13.15 -1.70
C ARG A 322 15.58 -12.84 -1.16
N VAL A 323 14.80 -13.92 -0.97
CA VAL A 323 13.55 -13.96 -0.20
C VAL A 323 13.76 -14.91 0.96
N HIS A 324 13.33 -14.50 2.15
CA HIS A 324 13.52 -15.23 3.40
C HIS A 324 12.25 -15.97 3.80
N SER A 325 12.38 -17.25 4.10
CA SER A 325 11.23 -18.03 4.58
C SER A 325 10.79 -17.54 5.99
N PRO A 326 9.51 -17.70 6.36
CA PRO A 326 9.05 -17.43 7.72
C PRO A 326 9.85 -18.18 8.79
N SER A 327 10.36 -19.38 8.49
CA SER A 327 11.20 -20.16 9.40
C SER A 327 12.61 -19.59 9.60
N GLU A 328 13.10 -18.72 8.72
CA GLU A 328 14.38 -18.02 8.88
C GLU A 328 14.22 -16.74 9.70
N THR A 329 13.04 -16.14 9.71
CA THR A 329 12.80 -14.82 10.30
C THR A 329 11.94 -14.85 11.55
N GLY A 330 11.24 -15.97 11.81
CA GLY A 330 10.25 -16.07 12.88
C GLY A 330 8.94 -15.32 12.61
N MET A 331 8.71 -14.91 11.35
CA MET A 331 7.49 -14.21 10.96
C MET A 331 6.32 -15.17 10.81
N ASP A 332 5.09 -14.63 10.92
CA ASP A 332 3.88 -15.37 10.61
C ASP A 332 3.90 -15.86 9.15
N PRO A 333 3.54 -17.13 8.86
CA PRO A 333 3.63 -17.67 7.51
C PRO A 333 2.42 -17.39 6.63
N VAL A 334 1.32 -16.84 7.15
CA VAL A 334 0.06 -16.74 6.41
C VAL A 334 0.22 -15.85 5.18
N LEU A 335 0.69 -14.61 5.34
CA LEU A 335 0.87 -13.69 4.20
C LEU A 335 1.90 -14.23 3.19
N ALA A 336 3.01 -14.81 3.65
CA ALA A 336 4.02 -15.41 2.77
C ALA A 336 3.44 -16.54 1.90
N GLY A 337 2.51 -17.32 2.46
CA GLY A 337 1.83 -18.41 1.76
C GLY A 337 0.75 -17.97 0.77
N ARG A 338 0.34 -16.70 0.80
CA ARG A 338 -0.64 -16.09 -0.13
C ARG A 338 0.03 -15.48 -1.37
N GLY A 339 1.30 -15.06 -1.23
CA GLY A 339 2.13 -14.60 -2.33
C GLY A 339 2.74 -15.77 -3.13
N THR A 340 3.46 -15.43 -4.20
CA THR A 340 4.07 -16.42 -5.09
C THR A 340 5.47 -16.85 -4.65
N THR A 341 6.13 -16.04 -3.82
CA THR A 341 7.52 -16.29 -3.37
C THR A 341 7.59 -17.27 -2.19
N GLY A 342 6.53 -17.44 -1.44
CA GLY A 342 6.48 -18.25 -0.22
C GLY A 342 7.29 -17.69 0.94
N GLY A 343 7.73 -16.42 0.87
CA GLY A 343 8.57 -15.80 1.88
C GLY A 343 8.41 -14.28 1.95
N TYR A 344 9.34 -13.65 2.66
CA TYR A 344 9.39 -12.22 2.87
C TYR A 344 10.68 -11.62 2.30
N ARG A 345 10.58 -10.47 1.65
CA ARG A 345 11.76 -9.66 1.35
C ARG A 345 12.30 -9.02 2.63
N THR A 346 13.57 -8.72 2.67
CA THR A 346 14.14 -7.86 3.70
C THR A 346 13.68 -6.43 3.47
N THR A 347 12.96 -5.86 4.44
CA THR A 347 12.49 -4.47 4.37
C THR A 347 13.66 -3.50 4.42
N PRO A 348 13.76 -2.50 3.52
CA PRO A 348 14.73 -1.41 3.64
C PRO A 348 14.58 -0.67 4.97
N LEU A 349 15.70 -0.35 5.64
CA LEU A 349 15.63 0.28 6.97
C LEU A 349 15.72 1.81 6.96
N ARG A 350 15.99 2.44 5.81
CA ARG A 350 15.99 3.91 5.74
C ARG A 350 14.60 4.46 6.03
N GLY A 351 14.52 5.39 6.97
CA GLY A 351 13.25 5.97 7.41
C GLY A 351 12.40 5.04 8.28
N ALA A 352 12.95 3.90 8.75
CA ALA A 352 12.21 2.97 9.59
C ALA A 352 11.67 3.59 10.88
N TRP A 353 12.33 4.62 11.41
CA TRP A 353 11.90 5.36 12.59
C TRP A 353 10.49 5.98 12.44
N GLN A 354 10.05 6.25 11.21
CA GLN A 354 8.84 7.04 10.90
C GLN A 354 7.56 6.20 10.92
N HIS A 355 7.61 4.89 10.70
CA HIS A 355 6.41 4.10 10.38
C HIS A 355 6.09 2.91 11.33
N PRO A 356 6.12 3.09 12.67
CA PRO A 356 5.57 2.08 13.56
C PRO A 356 4.05 1.88 13.27
N PRO A 357 3.46 0.70 13.60
CA PRO A 357 4.13 -0.52 14.07
C PRO A 357 4.86 -1.26 12.95
N TYR A 358 5.73 -2.19 13.33
CA TYR A 358 6.62 -2.92 12.43
C TYR A 358 6.15 -4.34 12.15
N PHE A 359 6.85 -5.01 11.21
CA PHE A 359 6.48 -6.24 10.55
C PHE A 359 5.26 -6.07 9.63
N HIS A 360 4.99 -7.08 8.83
CA HIS A 360 3.87 -7.02 7.87
C HIS A 360 2.50 -6.93 8.56
N ASP A 361 2.38 -7.51 9.74
CA ASP A 361 1.14 -7.59 10.55
C ASP A 361 1.06 -6.51 11.65
N GLY A 362 2.12 -5.69 11.81
CA GLY A 362 2.19 -4.68 12.87
C GLY A 362 2.36 -5.26 14.28
N SER A 363 2.85 -6.50 14.42
CA SER A 363 2.98 -7.18 15.71
C SER A 363 4.06 -6.58 16.62
N ALA A 364 5.03 -5.85 16.08
CA ALA A 364 6.03 -5.12 16.84
C ALA A 364 5.65 -3.62 16.92
N ALA A 365 5.26 -3.16 18.09
CA ALA A 365 4.82 -1.78 18.29
C ALA A 365 5.98 -0.77 18.18
N THR A 366 7.19 -1.18 18.54
CA THR A 366 8.39 -0.33 18.60
C THR A 366 9.60 -1.00 17.94
N LEU A 367 10.65 -0.20 17.59
CA LEU A 367 11.94 -0.75 17.17
C LEU A 367 12.57 -1.63 18.25
N GLY A 368 12.26 -1.38 19.53
CA GLY A 368 12.69 -2.24 20.63
C GLY A 368 12.10 -3.64 20.52
N ASP A 369 10.79 -3.74 20.19
CA ASP A 369 10.12 -5.03 20.00
C ASP A 369 10.71 -5.80 18.81
N VAL A 370 11.07 -5.11 17.73
CA VAL A 370 11.77 -5.71 16.57
C VAL A 370 13.11 -6.32 17.00
N VAL A 371 13.91 -5.58 17.78
CA VAL A 371 15.19 -6.06 18.29
C VAL A 371 15.03 -7.24 19.24
N GLU A 372 14.01 -7.19 20.13
CA GLU A 372 13.72 -8.30 21.04
C GLU A 372 13.26 -9.55 20.27
N HIS A 373 12.45 -9.40 19.23
CA HIS A 373 12.03 -10.52 18.40
C HIS A 373 13.22 -11.26 17.79
N TYR A 374 14.13 -10.53 17.13
CA TYR A 374 15.28 -11.15 16.50
C TYR A 374 16.33 -11.67 17.51
N ASP A 375 16.53 -10.98 18.65
CA ASP A 375 17.40 -11.48 19.72
C ASP A 375 16.90 -12.83 20.26
N ALA A 376 15.59 -12.93 20.52
CA ALA A 376 14.99 -14.15 21.03
C ALA A 376 14.95 -15.26 19.98
N PHE A 377 14.51 -14.95 18.76
CA PHE A 377 14.32 -15.95 17.70
C PHE A 377 15.65 -16.53 17.20
N LEU A 378 16.64 -15.67 16.98
CA LEU A 378 17.95 -16.10 16.48
C LEU A 378 18.92 -16.50 17.61
N GLY A 379 18.56 -16.29 18.88
CA GLY A 379 19.41 -16.62 20.03
C GLY A 379 20.68 -15.80 20.08
N LEU A 380 20.62 -14.49 19.74
CA LEU A 380 21.79 -13.62 19.60
C LEU A 380 22.48 -13.33 20.94
N GLY A 381 21.74 -13.36 22.06
CA GLY A 381 22.24 -13.12 23.39
C GLY A 381 22.72 -11.69 23.62
N LEU A 382 22.03 -10.71 23.04
CA LEU A 382 22.36 -9.29 23.18
C LEU A 382 22.10 -8.81 24.62
N SER A 383 23.03 -8.05 25.16
CA SER A 383 22.83 -7.37 26.45
C SER A 383 21.80 -6.26 26.31
N VAL A 384 21.20 -5.83 27.43
CA VAL A 384 20.25 -4.70 27.49
C VAL A 384 20.83 -3.45 26.83
N GLN A 385 22.12 -3.16 27.08
CA GLN A 385 22.78 -2.01 26.49
C GLN A 385 22.94 -2.14 24.97
N GLN A 386 23.32 -3.32 24.46
CA GLN A 386 23.44 -3.56 23.02
C GLN A 386 22.10 -3.41 22.29
N LYS A 387 21.01 -3.87 22.88
CA LYS A 387 19.66 -3.68 22.32
C LYS A 387 19.27 -2.21 22.27
N ALA A 388 19.54 -1.46 23.35
CA ALA A 388 19.28 -0.03 23.39
C ALA A 388 20.13 0.73 22.35
N ASP A 389 21.41 0.44 22.23
CA ASP A 389 22.30 1.04 21.25
C ASP A 389 21.85 0.70 19.81
N LEU A 390 21.41 -0.53 19.56
CA LEU A 390 20.89 -0.97 18.26
C LEU A 390 19.60 -0.21 17.88
N VAL A 391 18.71 0.04 18.82
CA VAL A 391 17.50 0.86 18.59
C VAL A 391 17.89 2.29 18.20
N GLU A 392 18.90 2.89 18.85
CA GLU A 392 19.35 4.22 18.46
C GLU A 392 20.00 4.25 17.07
N PHE A 393 20.69 3.18 16.69
CA PHE A 393 21.19 3.04 15.30
C PHE A 393 20.04 2.96 14.30
N LEU A 394 19.02 2.12 14.54
CA LEU A 394 17.86 2.02 13.66
C LEU A 394 17.09 3.35 13.52
N LYS A 395 16.99 4.13 14.60
CA LYS A 395 16.43 5.48 14.55
C LYS A 395 17.25 6.46 13.72
N SER A 396 18.56 6.20 13.56
CA SER A 396 19.45 7.08 12.81
C SER A 396 19.42 6.85 11.30
N LEU A 397 18.78 5.79 10.83
CA LEU A 397 18.62 5.42 9.44
C LEU A 397 17.39 6.10 8.82
#